data_431efcc25cb4d66e3a3036246723b0bc
#
_entry.id   431efcc25cb4d66e3a3036246723b0bc
#
_cell.length_a   1.000
_cell.length_b   1.000
_cell.length_c   1.000
_cell.angle_alpha   90.00
_cell.angle_beta   90.00
_cell.angle_gamma   90.00
#
_symmetry.space_group_name_H-M   'P 1'
#
loop_
_entity.id
_entity.type
_entity.pdbx_description
1 polymer ?
#
loop_
_entity_poly.entity_id
_entity_poly.type
_entity_poly.pdbx_seq_one_letter_code
_entity_poly.pdbx_strand_id
1 'polypeptide(L)'
;MWFMYVIIALYLCTPFLARMMKAMNDKELKYFILLILGVQTLTNYAGGFGIGLDQILDYMVFKGWLNYYVLGYALKRLFKREEFKWFALAGIVGLALTLLQKRFTPGFVPGIHDLAPTMIAMSAAVFLLFECYGNLKCKAARTAAVWMSRHSYSAYLAHYLILKAAAELLVDQTVVRHFYVPRIVCATLLTAILSFAAAWILDSTVIRWLQNLIKTDRGR
;
A
#
# COMPACT_ATOMS: atom_id res chain seq x y z
N MET A 1 -7.14 0.22 12.71
CA MET A 1 -6.67 -1.04 12.05
C MET A 1 -7.55 -1.47 10.86
N TRP A 2 -8.09 -0.52 10.11
CA TRP A 2 -8.96 -0.75 8.96
C TRP A 2 -8.32 -1.63 7.85
N PHE A 3 -7.02 -1.50 7.64
CA PHE A 3 -6.26 -2.23 6.60
C PHE A 3 -6.28 -3.77 6.81
N MET A 4 -6.37 -4.26 8.05
CA MET A 4 -6.53 -5.70 8.31
C MET A 4 -7.80 -6.27 7.67
N TYR A 5 -8.91 -5.55 7.79
CA TYR A 5 -10.18 -6.00 7.20
C TYR A 5 -10.09 -6.05 5.67
N VAL A 6 -9.41 -5.06 5.07
CA VAL A 6 -9.16 -5.03 3.62
C VAL A 6 -8.32 -6.23 3.18
N ILE A 7 -7.21 -6.54 3.88
CA ILE A 7 -6.36 -7.69 3.54
C ILE A 7 -7.14 -9.00 3.65
N ILE A 8 -7.88 -9.20 4.72
CA ILE A 8 -8.69 -10.43 4.91
C ILE A 8 -9.70 -10.56 3.77
N ALA A 9 -10.43 -9.49 3.44
CA ALA A 9 -11.38 -9.49 2.34
C ALA A 9 -10.70 -9.82 1.00
N LEU A 10 -9.55 -9.22 0.70
CA LEU A 10 -8.78 -9.51 -0.51
C LEU A 10 -8.31 -10.97 -0.56
N TYR A 11 -7.83 -11.53 0.53
CA TYR A 11 -7.43 -12.94 0.58
C TYR A 11 -8.60 -13.89 0.36
N LEU A 12 -9.77 -13.61 0.92
CA LEU A 12 -10.99 -14.39 0.68
C LEU A 12 -11.43 -14.32 -0.80
N CYS A 13 -11.29 -13.15 -1.43
CA CYS A 13 -11.62 -12.95 -2.84
C CYS A 13 -10.54 -13.47 -3.81
N THR A 14 -9.31 -13.65 -3.37
CA THR A 14 -8.16 -14.01 -4.23
C THR A 14 -8.41 -15.24 -5.12
N PRO A 15 -8.95 -16.39 -4.64
CA PRO A 15 -9.13 -17.56 -5.50
C PRO A 15 -10.09 -17.30 -6.65
N PHE A 16 -11.11 -16.47 -6.46
CA PHE A 16 -12.10 -16.11 -7.47
C PHE A 16 -11.49 -15.09 -8.47
N LEU A 17 -10.88 -14.04 -7.95
CA LEU A 17 -10.20 -13.02 -8.76
C LEU A 17 -9.09 -13.61 -9.62
N ALA A 18 -8.29 -14.51 -9.05
CA ALA A 18 -7.21 -15.15 -9.79
C ALA A 18 -7.73 -16.00 -10.96
N ARG A 19 -8.84 -16.73 -10.77
CA ARG A 19 -9.48 -17.48 -11.85
C ARG A 19 -10.03 -16.56 -12.93
N MET A 20 -10.74 -15.50 -12.54
CA MET A 20 -11.28 -14.50 -13.44
C MET A 20 -10.19 -13.86 -14.29
N MET A 21 -9.13 -13.32 -13.66
CA MET A 21 -8.04 -12.65 -14.36
C MET A 21 -7.20 -13.59 -15.24
N LYS A 22 -7.05 -14.87 -14.86
CA LYS A 22 -6.37 -15.88 -15.69
C LYS A 22 -7.18 -16.25 -16.94
N ALA A 23 -8.51 -16.26 -16.84
CA ALA A 23 -9.39 -16.56 -17.96
C ALA A 23 -9.44 -15.42 -19.00
N MET A 24 -9.19 -14.19 -18.61
CA MET A 24 -9.15 -13.03 -19.50
C MET A 24 -7.93 -13.08 -20.44
N ASN A 25 -8.12 -12.75 -21.71
CA ASN A 25 -7.02 -12.45 -22.60
C ASN A 25 -6.40 -11.07 -22.28
N ASP A 26 -5.24 -10.75 -22.87
CA ASP A 26 -4.52 -9.51 -22.53
C ASP A 26 -5.28 -8.24 -22.92
N LYS A 27 -6.11 -8.28 -23.97
CA LYS A 27 -6.95 -7.15 -24.36
C LYS A 27 -8.07 -6.95 -23.36
N GLU A 28 -8.76 -8.01 -22.98
CA GLU A 28 -9.83 -7.98 -21.97
C GLU A 28 -9.31 -7.48 -20.63
N LEU A 29 -8.13 -7.95 -20.21
CA LEU A 29 -7.51 -7.51 -18.96
C LEU A 29 -7.17 -6.01 -19.02
N LYS A 30 -6.65 -5.49 -20.14
CA LYS A 30 -6.40 -4.06 -20.33
C LYS A 30 -7.70 -3.25 -20.24
N TYR A 31 -8.76 -3.67 -20.93
CA TYR A 31 -10.05 -2.99 -20.87
C TYR A 31 -10.63 -3.02 -19.45
N PHE A 32 -10.53 -4.14 -18.75
CA PHE A 32 -11.00 -4.26 -17.39
C PHE A 32 -10.27 -3.29 -16.46
N ILE A 33 -8.94 -3.20 -16.54
CA ILE A 33 -8.14 -2.25 -15.76
C ILE A 33 -8.52 -0.81 -16.08
N LEU A 34 -8.64 -0.46 -17.37
CA LEU A 34 -9.04 0.89 -17.76
C LEU A 34 -10.43 1.25 -17.24
N LEU A 35 -11.37 0.30 -17.28
CA LEU A 35 -12.72 0.48 -16.75
C LEU A 35 -12.69 0.78 -15.25
N ILE A 36 -12.05 -0.09 -14.45
CA ILE A 36 -12.05 0.08 -12.98
C ILE A 36 -11.28 1.34 -12.55
N LEU A 37 -10.17 1.68 -13.21
CA LEU A 37 -9.43 2.91 -12.93
C LEU A 37 -10.20 4.15 -13.41
N GLY A 38 -10.90 4.06 -14.54
CA GLY A 38 -11.76 5.11 -15.04
C GLY A 38 -12.92 5.42 -14.10
N VAL A 39 -13.63 4.38 -13.62
CA VAL A 39 -14.69 4.52 -12.61
C VAL A 39 -14.15 5.12 -11.33
N GLN A 40 -13.00 4.63 -10.83
CA GLN A 40 -12.37 5.14 -9.62
C GLN A 40 -12.00 6.63 -9.75
N THR A 41 -11.41 7.01 -10.89
CA THR A 41 -11.05 8.40 -11.18
C THR A 41 -12.29 9.29 -11.23
N LEU A 42 -13.33 8.85 -11.96
CA LEU A 42 -14.57 9.58 -12.08
C LEU A 42 -15.25 9.78 -10.72
N THR A 43 -15.31 8.74 -9.89
CA THR A 43 -15.86 8.81 -8.53
C THR A 43 -15.11 9.83 -7.68
N ASN A 44 -13.78 9.80 -7.70
CA ASN A 44 -12.97 10.71 -6.89
C ASN A 44 -13.14 12.19 -7.30
N TYR A 45 -13.18 12.46 -8.60
CA TYR A 45 -13.31 13.84 -9.08
C TYR A 45 -14.74 14.35 -9.04
N ALA A 46 -15.74 13.51 -9.31
CA ALA A 46 -17.15 13.90 -9.20
C ALA A 46 -17.51 14.36 -7.78
N GLY A 47 -17.07 13.60 -6.77
CA GLY A 47 -17.24 14.01 -5.38
C GLY A 47 -16.56 15.34 -5.05
N GLY A 48 -15.35 15.57 -5.61
CA GLY A 48 -14.62 16.83 -5.43
C GLY A 48 -15.27 18.06 -6.08
N PHE A 49 -15.99 17.86 -7.17
CA PHE A 49 -16.75 18.93 -7.84
C PHE A 49 -18.19 19.09 -7.30
N GLY A 50 -18.59 18.31 -6.28
CA GLY A 50 -19.94 18.35 -5.74
C GLY A 50 -21.01 17.80 -6.70
N ILE A 51 -20.60 17.04 -7.70
CA ILE A 51 -21.51 16.36 -8.63
C ILE A 51 -21.92 15.05 -7.94
N GLY A 52 -23.18 14.90 -7.57
CA GLY A 52 -23.72 13.74 -6.81
C GLY A 52 -23.60 12.36 -7.49
N LEU A 53 -22.74 12.23 -8.50
CA LEU A 53 -22.38 10.96 -9.14
C LEU A 53 -21.61 10.03 -8.20
N ASP A 54 -20.93 10.55 -7.19
CA ASP A 54 -20.24 9.78 -6.17
C ASP A 54 -21.19 8.79 -5.48
N GLN A 55 -22.41 9.23 -5.15
CA GLN A 55 -23.43 8.40 -4.52
C GLN A 55 -23.87 7.24 -5.42
N ILE A 56 -24.01 7.46 -6.72
CA ILE A 56 -24.39 6.42 -7.69
C ILE A 56 -23.23 5.46 -7.93
N LEU A 57 -22.03 5.99 -8.13
CA LEU A 57 -20.82 5.20 -8.39
C LEU A 57 -20.34 4.44 -7.13
N ASP A 58 -20.83 4.82 -5.95
CA ASP A 58 -20.56 4.12 -4.70
C ASP A 58 -21.10 2.69 -4.68
N TYR A 59 -22.12 2.39 -5.47
CA TYR A 59 -22.65 1.03 -5.64
C TYR A 59 -21.81 0.16 -6.60
N MET A 60 -20.80 0.71 -7.26
CA MET A 60 -19.92 -0.07 -8.15
C MET A 60 -19.05 -1.03 -7.34
N VAL A 61 -19.12 -2.32 -7.69
CA VAL A 61 -18.45 -3.41 -6.96
C VAL A 61 -16.92 -3.32 -7.05
N PHE A 62 -16.40 -2.90 -8.20
CA PHE A 62 -14.96 -2.83 -8.47
C PHE A 62 -14.42 -1.42 -8.19
N LYS A 63 -14.33 -1.04 -6.92
CA LYS A 63 -13.69 0.20 -6.49
C LYS A 63 -12.81 -0.01 -5.26
N GLY A 64 -12.07 0.98 -4.89
CA GLY A 64 -11.26 1.00 -3.67
C GLY A 64 -9.97 0.17 -3.80
N TRP A 65 -9.60 -0.49 -2.73
CA TRP A 65 -8.33 -1.22 -2.61
C TRP A 65 -8.22 -2.43 -3.53
N LEU A 66 -9.35 -2.98 -3.98
CA LEU A 66 -9.40 -4.05 -4.97
C LEU A 66 -8.71 -3.62 -6.28
N ASN A 67 -8.82 -2.34 -6.66
CA ASN A 67 -8.21 -1.81 -7.87
C ASN A 67 -6.67 -1.92 -7.84
N TYR A 68 -6.04 -1.63 -6.71
CA TYR A 68 -4.60 -1.82 -6.54
C TYR A 68 -4.19 -3.29 -6.63
N TYR A 69 -5.00 -4.18 -6.04
CA TYR A 69 -4.73 -5.60 -6.06
C TYR A 69 -4.77 -6.17 -7.49
N VAL A 70 -5.81 -5.84 -8.24
CA VAL A 70 -5.97 -6.25 -9.64
C VAL A 70 -4.94 -5.57 -10.55
N LEU A 71 -4.64 -4.28 -10.31
CA LEU A 71 -3.61 -3.53 -11.02
C LEU A 71 -2.22 -4.19 -10.86
N GLY A 72 -1.85 -4.62 -9.65
CA GLY A 72 -0.58 -5.30 -9.42
C GLY A 72 -0.43 -6.57 -10.26
N TYR A 73 -1.49 -7.39 -10.36
CA TYR A 73 -1.50 -8.57 -11.24
C TYR A 73 -1.38 -8.19 -12.72
N ALA A 74 -2.13 -7.19 -13.16
CA ALA A 74 -2.13 -6.75 -14.56
C ALA A 74 -0.78 -6.16 -14.96
N LEU A 75 -0.16 -5.34 -14.10
CA LEU A 75 1.17 -4.81 -14.32
C LEU A 75 2.18 -5.93 -14.48
N LYS A 76 2.15 -6.94 -13.60
CA LYS A 76 3.07 -8.08 -13.68
C LYS A 76 2.90 -8.92 -14.95
N ARG A 77 1.67 -9.05 -15.46
CA ARG A 77 1.36 -9.85 -16.65
C ARG A 77 1.58 -9.10 -17.97
N LEU A 78 1.21 -7.82 -18.00
CA LEU A 78 1.15 -7.03 -19.24
C LEU A 78 2.36 -6.13 -19.47
N PHE A 79 3.11 -5.84 -18.40
CA PHE A 79 4.21 -4.90 -18.42
C PHE A 79 5.41 -5.42 -19.20
N LYS A 80 5.97 -4.55 -20.06
CA LYS A 80 7.24 -4.76 -20.73
C LYS A 80 8.30 -3.81 -20.15
N ARG A 81 9.49 -4.30 -19.89
CA ARG A 81 10.57 -3.51 -19.26
C ARG A 81 10.87 -2.20 -20.00
N GLU A 82 10.68 -2.19 -21.31
CA GLU A 82 10.87 -1.00 -22.15
C GLU A 82 9.86 0.13 -21.83
N GLU A 83 8.71 -0.23 -21.30
CA GLU A 83 7.63 0.71 -20.94
C GLU A 83 7.88 1.40 -19.59
N PHE A 84 8.85 0.93 -18.80
CA PHE A 84 9.14 1.47 -17.46
C PHE A 84 9.31 2.99 -17.45
N LYS A 85 9.98 3.56 -18.47
CA LYS A 85 10.20 5.01 -18.60
C LYS A 85 8.90 5.80 -18.58
N TRP A 86 7.85 5.28 -19.20
CA TRP A 86 6.54 5.94 -19.26
C TRP A 86 5.81 5.89 -17.92
N PHE A 87 5.89 4.76 -17.21
CA PHE A 87 5.34 4.63 -15.86
C PHE A 87 6.12 5.49 -14.86
N ALA A 88 7.44 5.55 -14.97
CA ALA A 88 8.27 6.41 -14.14
C ALA A 88 7.93 7.90 -14.37
N LEU A 89 7.78 8.31 -15.64
CA LEU A 89 7.33 9.66 -15.99
C LEU A 89 5.95 9.95 -15.41
N ALA A 90 4.98 9.04 -15.58
CA ALA A 90 3.64 9.18 -15.00
C ALA A 90 3.67 9.29 -13.49
N GLY A 91 4.53 8.54 -12.81
CA GLY A 91 4.74 8.63 -11.36
C GLY A 91 5.31 9.98 -10.92
N ILE A 92 6.32 10.50 -11.64
CA ILE A 92 6.91 11.82 -11.36
C ILE A 92 5.89 12.94 -11.60
N VAL A 93 5.15 12.88 -12.71
CA VAL A 93 4.06 13.83 -13.00
C VAL A 93 2.97 13.73 -11.94
N GLY A 94 2.59 12.53 -11.53
CA GLY A 94 1.64 12.30 -10.44
C GLY A 94 2.09 12.94 -9.12
N LEU A 95 3.37 12.80 -8.77
CA LEU A 95 3.94 13.46 -7.59
C LEU A 95 3.88 14.98 -7.71
N ALA A 96 4.33 15.53 -8.85
CA ALA A 96 4.31 16.96 -9.10
C ALA A 96 2.89 17.54 -9.03
N LEU A 97 1.92 16.87 -9.65
CA LEU A 97 0.50 17.28 -9.61
C LEU A 97 -0.06 17.24 -8.18
N THR A 98 0.25 16.21 -7.41
CA THR A 98 -0.19 16.10 -6.00
C THR A 98 0.39 17.24 -5.15
N LEU A 99 1.67 17.58 -5.34
CA LEU A 99 2.31 18.68 -4.62
C LEU A 99 1.74 20.05 -5.03
N LEU A 100 1.53 20.27 -6.33
CA LEU A 100 0.90 21.48 -6.86
C LEU A 100 -0.53 21.65 -6.34
N GLN A 101 -1.32 20.58 -6.37
CA GLN A 101 -2.67 20.58 -5.86
C GLN A 101 -2.71 20.94 -4.37
N LYS A 102 -1.85 20.32 -3.56
CA LYS A 102 -1.73 20.65 -2.14
C LYS A 102 -1.36 22.12 -1.91
N ARG A 103 -0.54 22.71 -2.80
CA ARG A 103 -0.08 24.09 -2.68
C ARG A 103 -1.13 25.12 -3.09
N PHE A 104 -1.85 24.87 -4.17
CA PHE A 104 -2.73 25.84 -4.82
C PHE A 104 -4.22 25.63 -4.49
N THR A 105 -4.64 24.43 -4.22
CA THR A 105 -6.04 24.06 -3.93
C THR A 105 -6.13 23.15 -2.69
N PRO A 106 -5.73 23.63 -1.51
CA PRO A 106 -5.67 22.78 -0.30
C PRO A 106 -7.04 22.24 0.13
N GLY A 107 -8.15 22.89 -0.28
CA GLY A 107 -9.52 22.45 -0.03
C GLY A 107 -10.06 21.44 -1.04
N PHE A 108 -9.37 21.21 -2.16
CA PHE A 108 -9.78 20.25 -3.19
C PHE A 108 -9.21 18.86 -2.87
N VAL A 109 -9.97 18.09 -2.14
CA VAL A 109 -9.56 16.82 -1.54
C VAL A 109 -9.24 15.68 -2.52
N PRO A 110 -9.85 15.57 -3.74
CA PRO A 110 -9.73 14.36 -4.57
C PRO A 110 -8.32 13.93 -4.96
N GLY A 111 -7.38 14.85 -5.05
CA GLY A 111 -6.03 14.55 -5.52
C GLY A 111 -5.05 14.05 -4.46
N ILE A 112 -5.47 14.02 -3.19
CA ILE A 112 -4.58 13.68 -2.05
C ILE A 112 -5.00 12.33 -1.43
N HIS A 113 -6.12 11.77 -1.86
CA HIS A 113 -6.59 10.48 -1.35
C HIS A 113 -5.83 9.30 -1.95
N ASP A 114 -5.71 8.24 -1.16
CA ASP A 114 -5.03 6.99 -1.50
C ASP A 114 -5.48 6.34 -2.82
N LEU A 115 -6.69 6.66 -3.28
CA LEU A 115 -7.29 6.13 -4.50
C LEU A 115 -7.30 7.16 -5.65
N ALA A 116 -6.62 8.30 -5.50
CA ALA A 116 -6.49 9.29 -6.56
C ALA A 116 -5.64 8.76 -7.74
N PRO A 117 -5.92 9.18 -8.98
CA PRO A 117 -5.16 8.73 -10.16
C PRO A 117 -3.66 9.02 -10.05
N THR A 118 -3.29 10.15 -9.42
CA THR A 118 -1.90 10.52 -9.17
C THR A 118 -1.22 9.53 -8.23
N MET A 119 -1.92 9.09 -7.16
CA MET A 119 -1.43 8.07 -6.23
C MET A 119 -1.32 6.70 -6.89
N ILE A 120 -2.28 6.34 -7.74
CA ILE A 120 -2.25 5.10 -8.53
C ILE A 120 -1.04 5.10 -9.47
N ALA A 121 -0.78 6.21 -10.17
CA ALA A 121 0.38 6.35 -11.06
C ALA A 121 1.71 6.22 -10.30
N MET A 122 1.83 6.90 -9.15
CA MET A 122 3.02 6.78 -8.28
C MET A 122 3.21 5.36 -7.78
N SER A 123 2.16 4.70 -7.31
CA SER A 123 2.21 3.33 -6.81
C SER A 123 2.61 2.33 -7.90
N ALA A 124 2.06 2.48 -9.12
CA ALA A 124 2.43 1.68 -10.28
C ALA A 124 3.91 1.87 -10.65
N ALA A 125 4.40 3.13 -10.65
CA ALA A 125 5.81 3.42 -10.93
C ALA A 125 6.75 2.78 -9.91
N VAL A 126 6.44 2.89 -8.62
CA VAL A 126 7.23 2.27 -7.55
C VAL A 126 7.19 0.74 -7.64
N PHE A 127 6.01 0.15 -7.88
CA PHE A 127 5.89 -1.30 -8.06
C PHE A 127 6.79 -1.79 -9.21
N LEU A 128 6.73 -1.15 -10.37
CA LEU A 128 7.52 -1.51 -11.53
C LEU A 128 9.02 -1.22 -11.35
N LEU A 129 9.38 -0.20 -10.56
CA LEU A 129 10.77 0.03 -10.17
C LEU A 129 11.35 -1.19 -9.46
N PHE A 130 10.61 -1.73 -8.48
CA PHE A 130 11.04 -2.94 -7.76
C PHE A 130 11.02 -4.19 -8.66
N GLU A 131 10.05 -4.33 -9.55
CA GLU A 131 10.00 -5.45 -10.50
C GLU A 131 11.20 -5.42 -11.46
N CYS A 132 11.60 -4.23 -11.94
CA CYS A 132 12.74 -4.07 -12.86
C CYS A 132 14.12 -4.17 -12.19
N TYR A 133 14.25 -3.60 -10.99
CA TYR A 133 15.55 -3.34 -10.35
C TYR A 133 15.67 -3.93 -8.94
N GLY A 134 14.60 -4.54 -8.41
CA GLY A 134 14.57 -5.08 -7.05
C GLY A 134 15.43 -6.34 -6.84
N ASN A 135 16.21 -6.75 -7.83
CA ASN A 135 17.11 -7.89 -7.72
C ASN A 135 18.35 -7.52 -6.89
N LEU A 136 18.25 -7.70 -5.58
CA LEU A 136 19.31 -7.37 -4.64
C LEU A 136 20.52 -8.31 -4.82
N LYS A 137 21.59 -7.79 -5.40
CA LYS A 137 22.87 -8.53 -5.61
C LYS A 137 23.60 -8.77 -4.28
N CYS A 138 23.47 -7.85 -3.32
CA CYS A 138 24.09 -7.98 -2.01
C CYS A 138 23.35 -9.02 -1.15
N LYS A 139 24.05 -10.07 -0.73
CA LYS A 139 23.50 -11.15 0.11
C LYS A 139 22.92 -10.65 1.42
N ALA A 140 23.61 -9.69 2.08
CA ALA A 140 23.14 -9.10 3.32
C ALA A 140 21.82 -8.32 3.15
N ALA A 141 21.71 -7.50 2.09
CA ALA A 141 20.49 -6.74 1.78
C ALA A 141 19.32 -7.68 1.44
N ARG A 142 19.58 -8.77 0.71
CA ARG A 142 18.58 -9.79 0.40
C ARG A 142 18.08 -10.48 1.69
N THR A 143 19.01 -10.87 2.58
CA THR A 143 18.65 -11.50 3.86
C THR A 143 17.83 -10.56 4.72
N ALA A 144 18.23 -9.28 4.82
CA ALA A 144 17.47 -8.27 5.55
C ALA A 144 16.07 -8.07 4.98
N ALA A 145 15.93 -7.96 3.65
CA ALA A 145 14.62 -7.81 2.99
C ALA A 145 13.70 -9.03 3.25
N VAL A 146 14.23 -10.24 3.18
CA VAL A 146 13.48 -11.47 3.49
C VAL A 146 13.06 -11.50 4.97
N TRP A 147 13.96 -11.10 5.88
CA TRP A 147 13.66 -11.01 7.30
C TRP A 147 12.56 -9.99 7.57
N MET A 148 12.67 -8.78 7.01
CA MET A 148 11.64 -7.74 7.12
C MET A 148 10.30 -8.19 6.56
N SER A 149 10.30 -8.85 5.40
CA SER A 149 9.08 -9.38 4.78
C SER A 149 8.36 -10.40 5.67
N ARG A 150 9.11 -11.28 6.32
CA ARG A 150 8.52 -12.30 7.23
C ARG A 150 7.85 -11.69 8.45
N HIS A 151 8.42 -10.60 8.99
CA HIS A 151 7.92 -9.95 10.21
C HIS A 151 7.02 -8.73 9.93
N SER A 152 6.79 -8.39 8.64
CA SER A 152 6.06 -7.18 8.25
C SER A 152 4.63 -7.13 8.78
N TYR A 153 3.93 -8.28 8.84
CA TYR A 153 2.57 -8.33 9.34
C TYR A 153 2.50 -8.06 10.85
N SER A 154 3.36 -8.73 11.64
CA SER A 154 3.43 -8.51 13.08
C SER A 154 3.91 -7.10 13.43
N ALA A 155 4.86 -6.56 12.63
CA ALA A 155 5.31 -5.17 12.75
C ALA A 155 4.16 -4.19 12.45
N TYR A 156 3.35 -4.47 11.44
CA TYR A 156 2.16 -3.67 11.12
C TYR A 156 1.15 -3.69 12.29
N LEU A 157 0.95 -4.80 12.96
CA LEU A 157 0.05 -4.85 14.12
C LEU A 157 0.58 -4.03 15.30
N ALA A 158 1.89 -4.06 15.53
CA ALA A 158 2.54 -3.38 16.64
C ALA A 158 2.74 -1.86 16.42
N HIS A 159 2.92 -1.42 15.15
CA HIS A 159 3.36 -0.06 14.85
C HIS A 159 2.45 1.04 15.40
N TYR A 160 1.14 0.83 15.43
CA TYR A 160 0.20 1.84 15.90
C TYR A 160 0.34 2.13 17.40
N LEU A 161 0.51 1.08 18.21
CA LEU A 161 0.74 1.22 19.66
C LEU A 161 2.09 1.88 19.93
N ILE A 162 3.11 1.46 19.19
CA ILE A 162 4.46 1.99 19.32
C ILE A 162 4.52 3.44 18.84
N LEU A 163 3.87 3.79 17.74
CA LEU A 163 3.79 5.16 17.25
C LEU A 163 3.11 6.09 18.27
N LYS A 164 2.02 5.63 18.90
CA LYS A 164 1.34 6.38 19.95
C LYS A 164 2.26 6.62 21.14
N ALA A 165 2.92 5.58 21.65
CA ALA A 165 3.85 5.69 22.75
C ALA A 165 5.08 6.55 22.39
N ALA A 166 5.66 6.38 21.20
CA ALA A 166 6.77 7.19 20.72
C ALA A 166 6.38 8.66 20.52
N ALA A 167 5.17 8.91 20.02
CA ALA A 167 4.65 10.26 19.88
C ALA A 167 4.49 10.95 21.25
N GLU A 168 3.95 10.26 22.25
CA GLU A 168 3.82 10.78 23.63
C GLU A 168 5.17 11.08 24.27
N LEU A 169 6.18 10.21 24.06
CA LEU A 169 7.53 10.39 24.59
C LEU A 169 8.35 11.49 23.89
N LEU A 170 8.15 11.66 22.58
CA LEU A 170 8.92 12.61 21.77
C LEU A 170 8.23 13.96 21.62
N VAL A 171 6.95 14.08 22.03
CA VAL A 171 6.14 15.29 21.91
C VAL A 171 6.17 16.10 23.20
N ASP A 172 7.32 16.52 23.65
CA ASP A 172 7.38 17.73 24.48
C ASP A 172 7.18 18.96 23.57
N GLN A 173 6.03 19.61 23.73
CA GLN A 173 5.50 20.59 22.76
C GLN A 173 6.34 21.88 22.65
N THR A 174 7.28 22.11 23.53
CA THR A 174 8.04 23.37 23.63
C THR A 174 9.24 23.47 22.67
N VAL A 175 9.83 22.34 22.25
CA VAL A 175 11.04 22.31 21.38
C VAL A 175 10.67 22.16 19.88
N VAL A 176 9.41 21.97 19.55
CA VAL A 176 8.89 21.44 18.28
C VAL A 176 8.95 22.38 17.09
N ARG A 177 8.98 23.69 17.33
CA ARG A 177 8.70 24.67 16.26
C ARG A 177 9.80 24.81 15.21
N HIS A 178 11.05 24.50 15.55
CA HIS A 178 12.20 24.75 14.67
C HIS A 178 12.79 23.50 13.95
N PHE A 179 12.42 22.27 14.38
CA PHE A 179 13.01 21.02 13.84
C PHE A 179 11.96 19.97 13.43
N TYR A 180 10.91 20.41 12.72
CA TYR A 180 9.78 19.54 12.37
C TYR A 180 10.18 18.34 11.51
N VAL A 181 10.96 18.53 10.45
CA VAL A 181 11.36 17.47 9.50
C VAL A 181 12.29 16.43 10.13
N PRO A 182 13.42 16.78 10.78
CA PRO A 182 14.27 15.80 11.44
C PRO A 182 13.52 14.96 12.48
N ARG A 183 12.58 15.55 13.17
CA ARG A 183 11.78 14.87 14.18
C ARG A 183 10.84 13.84 13.59
N ILE A 184 10.13 14.14 12.50
CA ILE A 184 9.31 13.16 11.78
C ILE A 184 10.18 12.00 11.34
N VAL A 185 11.35 12.26 10.76
CA VAL A 185 12.28 11.23 10.32
C VAL A 185 12.72 10.35 11.49
N CYS A 186 13.15 10.96 12.61
CA CYS A 186 13.55 10.21 13.80
C CYS A 186 12.41 9.39 14.39
N ALA A 187 11.20 9.97 14.51
CA ALA A 187 10.03 9.25 15.01
C ALA A 187 9.65 8.07 14.10
N THR A 188 9.71 8.27 12.78
CA THR A 188 9.41 7.20 11.81
C THR A 188 10.43 6.07 11.90
N LEU A 189 11.73 6.39 11.95
CA LEU A 189 12.79 5.39 12.08
C LEU A 189 12.69 4.63 13.40
N LEU A 190 12.49 5.35 14.50
CA LEU A 190 12.32 4.74 15.83
C LEU A 190 11.11 3.81 15.86
N THR A 191 9.96 4.27 15.37
CA THR A 191 8.74 3.45 15.27
C THR A 191 8.98 2.21 14.42
N ALA A 192 9.66 2.33 13.27
CA ALA A 192 9.96 1.19 12.42
C ALA A 192 10.87 0.18 13.16
N ILE A 193 11.97 0.62 13.76
CA ILE A 193 12.92 -0.25 14.48
C ILE A 193 12.20 -0.98 15.63
N LEU A 194 11.46 -0.25 16.45
CA LEU A 194 10.74 -0.82 17.59
C LEU A 194 9.64 -1.78 17.15
N SER A 195 8.94 -1.48 16.05
CA SER A 195 7.88 -2.34 15.50
C SER A 195 8.45 -3.66 14.99
N PHE A 196 9.58 -3.65 14.30
CA PHE A 196 10.25 -4.87 13.85
C PHE A 196 10.86 -5.65 15.01
N ALA A 197 11.39 -4.98 16.04
CA ALA A 197 11.88 -5.65 17.27
C ALA A 197 10.72 -6.34 18.01
N ALA A 198 9.60 -5.65 18.20
CA ALA A 198 8.40 -6.22 18.81
C ALA A 198 7.84 -7.39 17.97
N ALA A 199 7.81 -7.26 16.65
CA ALA A 199 7.40 -8.31 15.74
C ALA A 199 8.28 -9.56 15.88
N TRP A 200 9.59 -9.40 15.92
CA TRP A 200 10.52 -10.51 16.11
C TRP A 200 10.29 -11.23 17.43
N ILE A 201 10.06 -10.51 18.53
CA ILE A 201 9.74 -11.09 19.83
C ILE A 201 8.41 -11.85 19.76
N LEU A 202 7.35 -11.24 19.21
CA LEU A 202 6.03 -11.87 19.10
C LEU A 202 6.08 -13.14 18.23
N ASP A 203 6.74 -13.10 17.10
CA ASP A 203 6.85 -14.24 16.19
C ASP A 203 7.70 -15.36 16.78
N SER A 204 8.75 -15.02 17.54
CA SER A 204 9.64 -15.99 18.15
C SER A 204 9.06 -16.66 19.42
N THR A 205 8.13 -16.01 20.10
CA THR A 205 7.53 -16.51 21.34
C THR A 205 6.12 -17.04 21.13
N VAL A 206 5.18 -16.14 20.82
CA VAL A 206 3.74 -16.44 20.78
C VAL A 206 3.39 -17.34 19.61
N ILE A 207 3.89 -17.03 18.41
CA ILE A 207 3.54 -17.80 17.20
C ILE A 207 4.15 -19.21 17.28
N ARG A 208 5.38 -19.35 17.74
CA ARG A 208 5.99 -20.68 17.96
C ARG A 208 5.24 -21.49 19.01
N TRP A 209 4.83 -20.86 20.09
CA TRP A 209 4.03 -21.52 21.13
C TRP A 209 2.70 -22.04 20.58
N LEU A 210 1.96 -21.20 19.82
CA LEU A 210 0.72 -21.59 19.18
C LEU A 210 0.91 -22.71 18.16
N GLN A 211 1.97 -22.65 17.35
CA GLN A 211 2.28 -23.70 16.38
C GLN A 211 2.59 -25.04 17.05
N ASN A 212 3.25 -25.02 18.20
CA ASN A 212 3.53 -26.23 18.96
C ASN A 212 2.25 -26.83 19.55
N LEU A 213 1.32 -26.01 20.06
CA LEU A 213 0.02 -26.47 20.54
C LEU A 213 -0.78 -27.18 19.42
N ILE A 214 -0.86 -26.56 18.24
CA ILE A 214 -1.61 -27.14 17.09
C ILE A 214 -0.96 -28.43 16.59
N LYS A 215 0.36 -28.55 16.63
CA LYS A 215 1.05 -29.79 16.24
C LYS A 215 0.83 -30.92 17.22
N THR A 216 0.75 -30.62 18.51
CA THR A 216 0.51 -31.61 19.57
C THR A 216 -0.92 -32.19 19.46
N ASP A 217 -1.88 -31.37 19.02
CA ASP A 217 -3.29 -31.81 18.88
C ASP A 217 -3.52 -32.66 17.61
N ARG A 218 -2.67 -32.52 16.56
CA ARG A 218 -2.73 -33.35 15.35
C ARG A 218 -2.00 -34.69 15.47
N GLY A 219 -1.29 -34.91 16.54
CA GLY A 219 -0.58 -36.16 16.83
C GLY A 219 -1.30 -37.09 17.82
N ARG A 220 -2.50 -36.71 18.23
CA ARG A 220 -3.45 -37.56 18.97
C ARG A 220 -4.63 -37.94 18.06
#